data_166e751b4d77b95332c6acc1fa86481c
#
_entry.id   166e751b4d77b95332c6acc1fa86481c
#
_cell.length_a   1.000
_cell.length_b   1.000
_cell.length_c   1.000
_cell.angle_alpha   90.00
_cell.angle_beta   90.00
_cell.angle_gamma   90.00
#
_symmetry.space_group_name_H-M   'P 1'
#
loop_
_entity.id
_entity.type
_entity.pdbx_description
1 polymer ?
#
loop_
_entity_poly.entity_id
_entity_poly.type
_entity_poly.pdbx_seq_one_letter_code
_entity_poly.pdbx_strand_id
1 'polypeptide(L)'
;MLVGTSLGPYEILSLLGEGGMGQVYRARDKRLGRMVALKVLPEDMMQDRERLQRFATEARAASALNHPNIVAVYDVNLEPPIPYIVTELVDGESLRQLMMRGPAPVRKLYDIVVQVADGLAAAHQIGITHRDMKPENILLTADERPKIADFGLAKQSALVAEAAPDGVTVTMNLTLDGAVVGTAGYMSPEQARGAEVDSRSDVFSFGLIVYEMATGLRAFRGATILEVLTATLRDDPAPIETNVPLPLKWTIQRCLAKEARERYSSTRDLFQELKNQRDRLGEQSGMWATKGLEAAPRPGVWKKRSLAAAGVLGLVVLGVLIAALLRRPERADIGNYQLRPLATTGEFEDAVAWSPDGSSIAYQSTINGRTQIFTRSLLVSEAAQVTRCESSCNTPLWSGDGSRLFFRQGNGVWSVGAAGGEAGLVMDNVTEFGLSRDGRTMAALRKEKPGSGHSILLSSPPGAVGVKYHPAPYLGEGFANRPKLVFSPDGKKLMFAAWVGEADRGMEFWEFPLPPGGGKPRQVLKSLELRFPMRGVSWMPD
;
A
#
# COMPACT_ATOMS: atom_id res chain seq x y z
N MET A 1 -28.78 -14.18 34.67
CA MET A 1 -29.28 -13.23 33.64
C MET A 1 -29.82 -12.00 34.36
N LEU A 2 -29.34 -10.82 33.96
CA LEU A 2 -29.70 -9.53 34.59
C LEU A 2 -30.90 -8.85 33.90
N VAL A 3 -31.53 -9.51 32.92
CA VAL A 3 -32.68 -8.95 32.17
C VAL A 3 -33.85 -8.71 33.10
N GLY A 4 -34.48 -7.53 33.02
CA GLY A 4 -35.55 -7.08 33.92
C GLY A 4 -35.08 -6.45 35.24
N THR A 5 -33.76 -6.39 35.50
CA THR A 5 -33.18 -5.72 36.66
C THR A 5 -32.65 -4.33 36.32
N SER A 6 -32.24 -3.57 37.34
CA SER A 6 -31.60 -2.26 37.15
C SER A 6 -30.21 -2.26 37.78
N LEU A 7 -29.21 -1.76 37.02
CA LEU A 7 -27.88 -1.44 37.52
C LEU A 7 -27.73 0.09 37.57
N GLY A 8 -27.72 0.63 38.76
CA GLY A 8 -27.83 2.07 38.95
C GLY A 8 -29.07 2.66 38.26
N PRO A 9 -28.92 3.69 37.43
CA PRO A 9 -30.04 4.30 36.68
C PRO A 9 -30.42 3.54 35.41
N TYR A 10 -29.73 2.45 35.08
CA TYR A 10 -29.88 1.72 33.81
C TYR A 10 -30.79 0.48 34.00
N GLU A 11 -31.90 0.43 33.28
CA GLU A 11 -32.80 -0.71 33.19
C GLU A 11 -32.36 -1.66 32.09
N ILE A 12 -32.08 -2.90 32.45
CA ILE A 12 -31.59 -3.92 31.51
C ILE A 12 -32.77 -4.55 30.79
N LEU A 13 -32.78 -4.44 29.45
CA LEU A 13 -33.91 -4.86 28.63
C LEU A 13 -33.67 -6.21 27.95
N SER A 14 -32.49 -6.42 27.34
CA SER A 14 -32.16 -7.65 26.65
C SER A 14 -30.65 -7.86 26.59
N LEU A 15 -30.22 -9.11 26.42
CA LEU A 15 -28.82 -9.45 26.12
C LEU A 15 -28.55 -9.13 24.65
N LEU A 16 -27.43 -8.45 24.33
CA LEU A 16 -26.94 -8.19 23.00
C LEU A 16 -25.83 -9.18 22.57
N GLY A 17 -25.02 -9.61 23.54
CA GLY A 17 -23.94 -10.56 23.29
C GLY A 17 -23.23 -10.97 24.56
N GLU A 18 -22.58 -12.12 24.50
CA GLU A 18 -21.77 -12.69 25.59
C GLU A 18 -20.43 -13.15 25.01
N GLY A 19 -19.34 -12.91 25.74
CA GLY A 19 -17.99 -13.29 25.30
C GLY A 19 -17.00 -13.28 26.46
N GLY A 20 -15.74 -13.58 26.17
CA GLY A 20 -14.67 -13.66 27.17
C GLY A 20 -14.39 -12.35 27.92
N MET A 21 -15.00 -11.23 27.52
CA MET A 21 -14.87 -9.92 28.18
C MET A 21 -16.17 -9.50 28.92
N GLY A 22 -17.06 -10.44 29.16
CA GLY A 22 -18.32 -10.21 29.88
C GLY A 22 -19.55 -10.23 28.98
N GLN A 23 -20.64 -9.72 29.53
CA GLN A 23 -21.95 -9.69 28.87
C GLN A 23 -22.32 -8.25 28.51
N VAL A 24 -22.82 -8.06 27.28
CA VAL A 24 -23.29 -6.77 26.80
C VAL A 24 -24.81 -6.79 26.71
N TYR A 25 -25.44 -5.82 27.32
CA TYR A 25 -26.88 -5.71 27.38
C TYR A 25 -27.38 -4.44 26.70
N ARG A 26 -28.54 -4.50 26.08
CA ARG A 26 -29.34 -3.33 25.75
C ARG A 26 -30.02 -2.84 27.02
N ALA A 27 -29.82 -1.57 27.34
CA ALA A 27 -30.39 -0.98 28.55
C ALA A 27 -31.01 0.40 28.24
N ARG A 28 -31.86 0.87 29.13
CA ARG A 28 -32.45 2.22 29.11
C ARG A 28 -31.89 3.06 30.24
N ASP A 29 -31.28 4.19 29.92
CA ASP A 29 -30.97 5.21 30.92
C ASP A 29 -32.26 5.92 31.33
N LYS A 30 -32.73 5.67 32.57
CA LYS A 30 -33.99 6.23 33.10
C LYS A 30 -33.92 7.73 33.33
N ARG A 31 -32.72 8.31 33.50
CA ARG A 31 -32.50 9.76 33.71
C ARG A 31 -32.64 10.54 32.41
N LEU A 32 -32.09 10.01 31.31
CA LEU A 32 -32.04 10.70 30.01
C LEU A 32 -33.03 10.12 29.00
N GLY A 33 -33.72 9.02 29.31
CA GLY A 33 -34.72 8.39 28.45
C GLY A 33 -34.13 7.74 27.18
N ARG A 34 -32.80 7.57 27.08
CA ARG A 34 -32.12 7.03 25.91
C ARG A 34 -31.76 5.57 26.05
N MET A 35 -31.64 4.90 24.92
CA MET A 35 -31.11 3.53 24.82
C MET A 35 -29.59 3.55 24.84
N VAL A 36 -28.98 2.58 25.52
CA VAL A 36 -27.53 2.45 25.70
C VAL A 36 -27.14 0.98 25.61
N ALA A 37 -25.87 0.71 25.32
CA ALA A 37 -25.24 -0.58 25.52
C ALA A 37 -24.56 -0.58 26.89
N LEU A 38 -24.80 -1.61 27.69
CA LEU A 38 -24.24 -1.75 29.01
C LEU A 38 -23.44 -3.05 29.07
N LYS A 39 -22.12 -2.93 29.22
CA LYS A 39 -21.19 -4.05 29.32
C LYS A 39 -20.86 -4.33 30.77
N VAL A 40 -21.23 -5.53 31.24
CA VAL A 40 -20.92 -6.04 32.57
C VAL A 40 -19.62 -6.81 32.53
N LEU A 41 -18.71 -6.51 33.45
CA LEU A 41 -17.40 -7.16 33.50
C LEU A 41 -17.51 -8.56 34.16
N PRO A 42 -16.66 -9.52 33.76
CA PRO A 42 -16.62 -10.86 34.33
C PRO A 42 -16.23 -10.85 35.82
N GLU A 43 -16.72 -11.81 36.58
CA GLU A 43 -16.47 -11.91 38.04
C GLU A 43 -15.00 -12.13 38.40
N ASP A 44 -14.25 -12.84 37.56
CA ASP A 44 -12.81 -13.08 37.71
C ASP A 44 -11.99 -11.78 37.62
N MET A 45 -12.45 -10.80 36.84
CA MET A 45 -11.87 -9.47 36.78
C MET A 45 -12.05 -8.66 38.08
N MET A 46 -13.10 -8.95 38.82
CA MET A 46 -13.36 -8.26 40.09
C MET A 46 -12.44 -8.70 41.23
N GLN A 47 -11.85 -9.89 41.12
CA GLN A 47 -10.93 -10.43 42.13
C GLN A 47 -9.52 -9.86 42.02
N ASP A 48 -9.16 -9.29 40.87
CA ASP A 48 -7.85 -8.68 40.64
C ASP A 48 -7.93 -7.15 40.65
N ARG A 49 -7.53 -6.59 41.78
CA ARG A 49 -7.59 -5.13 42.02
C ARG A 49 -6.71 -4.31 41.09
N GLU A 50 -5.59 -4.86 40.66
CA GLU A 50 -4.69 -4.17 39.72
C GLU A 50 -5.26 -4.18 38.30
N ARG A 51 -5.89 -5.28 37.87
CA ARG A 51 -6.59 -5.37 36.59
C ARG A 51 -7.75 -4.39 36.52
N LEU A 52 -8.54 -4.32 37.59
CA LEU A 52 -9.68 -3.41 37.68
C LEU A 52 -9.22 -1.93 37.64
N GLN A 53 -8.10 -1.59 38.29
CA GLN A 53 -7.57 -0.23 38.31
C GLN A 53 -6.98 0.19 36.95
N ARG A 54 -6.30 -0.72 36.26
CA ARG A 54 -5.83 -0.51 34.88
C ARG A 54 -7.00 -0.30 33.92
N PHE A 55 -7.99 -1.17 34.00
CA PHE A 55 -9.24 -1.06 33.25
C PHE A 55 -9.94 0.28 33.48
N ALA A 56 -10.00 0.74 34.73
CA ALA A 56 -10.56 2.06 35.10
C ALA A 56 -9.82 3.21 34.37
N THR A 57 -8.50 3.13 34.31
CA THR A 57 -7.68 4.15 33.68
C THR A 57 -7.90 4.18 32.16
N GLU A 58 -7.96 3.00 31.54
CA GLU A 58 -8.20 2.86 30.09
C GLU A 58 -9.64 3.29 29.73
N ALA A 59 -10.63 2.91 30.52
CA ALA A 59 -12.02 3.33 30.31
C ALA A 59 -12.19 4.86 30.42
N ARG A 60 -11.51 5.49 31.39
CA ARG A 60 -11.50 6.96 31.51
C ARG A 60 -10.80 7.62 30.34
N ALA A 61 -9.68 7.07 29.88
CA ALA A 61 -8.99 7.58 28.70
C ALA A 61 -9.89 7.45 27.44
N ALA A 62 -10.55 6.30 27.26
CA ALA A 62 -11.49 6.07 26.17
C ALA A 62 -12.72 7.02 26.25
N SER A 63 -13.17 7.42 27.44
CA SER A 63 -14.28 8.37 27.61
C SER A 63 -13.95 9.79 27.12
N ALA A 64 -12.68 10.14 26.99
CA ALA A 64 -12.23 11.41 26.41
C ALA A 64 -12.33 11.44 24.87
N LEU A 65 -12.51 10.26 24.22
CA LEU A 65 -12.65 10.16 22.79
C LEU A 65 -14.07 10.58 22.36
N ASN A 66 -14.14 11.66 21.60
CA ASN A 66 -15.37 12.10 20.95
C ASN A 66 -15.13 12.20 19.44
N HIS A 67 -15.49 11.13 18.72
CA HIS A 67 -15.28 11.04 17.28
C HIS A 67 -16.44 10.29 16.62
N PRO A 68 -16.92 10.68 15.43
CA PRO A 68 -18.06 10.05 14.77
C PRO A 68 -17.84 8.55 14.47
N ASN A 69 -16.61 8.11 14.30
CA ASN A 69 -16.24 6.73 14.01
C ASN A 69 -15.72 5.95 15.24
N ILE A 70 -15.98 6.44 16.44
CA ILE A 70 -15.69 5.77 17.70
C ILE A 70 -16.98 5.69 18.52
N VAL A 71 -17.22 4.54 19.15
CA VAL A 71 -18.34 4.35 20.07
C VAL A 71 -18.10 5.19 21.33
N ALA A 72 -19.02 6.11 21.64
CA ALA A 72 -18.87 6.99 22.79
C ALA A 72 -19.09 6.21 24.11
N VAL A 73 -18.21 6.44 25.09
CA VAL A 73 -18.40 5.96 26.47
C VAL A 73 -19.17 7.01 27.24
N TYR A 74 -20.31 6.62 27.80
CA TYR A 74 -21.20 7.53 28.53
C TYR A 74 -21.03 7.51 30.03
N ASP A 75 -20.73 6.31 30.60
CA ASP A 75 -20.57 6.15 32.02
C ASP A 75 -19.69 4.94 32.33
N VAL A 76 -18.99 5.00 33.46
CA VAL A 76 -18.14 3.91 33.95
C VAL A 76 -18.36 3.76 35.44
N ASN A 77 -18.94 2.65 35.86
CA ASN A 77 -19.06 2.28 37.26
C ASN A 77 -18.26 1.00 37.55
N LEU A 78 -17.26 1.13 38.39
CA LEU A 78 -16.40 0.01 38.81
C LEU A 78 -16.59 -0.38 40.29
N GLU A 79 -17.61 0.20 40.93
CA GLU A 79 -17.96 -0.12 42.32
C GLU A 79 -18.77 -1.40 42.42
N PRO A 80 -18.58 -2.16 43.54
CA PRO A 80 -19.39 -3.34 43.80
C PRO A 80 -20.89 -2.98 43.88
N PRO A 81 -21.81 -3.93 43.66
CA PRO A 81 -21.53 -5.36 43.47
C PRO A 81 -21.20 -5.77 42.03
N ILE A 82 -21.53 -4.98 41.02
CA ILE A 82 -21.38 -5.36 39.61
C ILE A 82 -20.78 -4.18 38.84
N PRO A 83 -19.50 -4.24 38.43
CA PRO A 83 -18.88 -3.21 37.60
C PRO A 83 -19.41 -3.27 36.17
N TYR A 84 -19.67 -2.09 35.59
CA TYR A 84 -20.17 -1.97 34.23
C TYR A 84 -19.66 -0.72 33.52
N ILE A 85 -19.64 -0.78 32.18
CA ILE A 85 -19.44 0.37 31.29
C ILE A 85 -20.71 0.59 30.50
N VAL A 86 -21.06 1.86 30.31
CA VAL A 86 -22.19 2.27 29.49
C VAL A 86 -21.67 3.02 28.27
N THR A 87 -22.07 2.55 27.09
CA THR A 87 -21.65 3.11 25.83
C THR A 87 -22.84 3.46 24.96
N GLU A 88 -22.55 4.17 23.88
CA GLU A 88 -23.47 4.37 22.77
C GLU A 88 -24.00 3.01 22.28
N LEU A 89 -25.31 2.90 22.14
CA LEU A 89 -25.91 1.75 21.45
C LEU A 89 -25.86 2.00 19.95
N VAL A 90 -25.07 1.21 19.24
CA VAL A 90 -25.03 1.24 17.77
C VAL A 90 -26.11 0.30 17.24
N ASP A 91 -27.10 0.87 16.56
CA ASP A 91 -28.17 0.09 15.93
C ASP A 91 -27.75 -0.31 14.52
N GLY A 92 -27.36 -1.58 14.38
CA GLY A 92 -26.80 -2.09 13.12
C GLY A 92 -26.13 -3.46 13.30
N GLU A 93 -25.11 -3.72 12.49
CA GLU A 93 -24.40 -4.99 12.47
C GLU A 93 -22.89 -4.81 12.68
N SER A 94 -22.17 -5.90 13.01
CA SER A 94 -20.71 -5.86 13.05
C SER A 94 -20.12 -5.97 11.63
N LEU A 95 -18.91 -5.44 11.45
CA LEU A 95 -18.15 -5.63 10.19
C LEU A 95 -17.95 -7.12 9.90
N ARG A 96 -17.83 -7.96 10.93
CA ARG A 96 -17.78 -9.43 10.77
C ARG A 96 -19.00 -9.96 10.03
N GLN A 97 -20.20 -9.54 10.43
CA GLN A 97 -21.44 -9.97 9.78
C GLN A 97 -21.53 -9.50 8.32
N LEU A 98 -21.07 -8.29 8.04
CA LEU A 98 -20.94 -7.82 6.65
C LEU A 98 -19.98 -8.70 5.83
N MET A 99 -18.79 -9.01 6.37
CA MET A 99 -17.75 -9.79 5.69
C MET A 99 -18.15 -11.25 5.44
N MET A 100 -19.03 -11.82 6.25
CA MET A 100 -19.60 -13.16 6.01
C MET A 100 -20.42 -13.27 4.72
N ARG A 101 -20.83 -12.15 4.14
CA ARG A 101 -21.54 -12.09 2.84
C ARG A 101 -20.58 -12.15 1.63
N GLY A 102 -19.27 -12.18 1.87
CA GLY A 102 -18.21 -12.19 0.87
C GLY A 102 -17.41 -10.90 0.78
N PRO A 103 -16.47 -10.80 -0.17
CA PRO A 103 -15.64 -9.63 -0.37
C PRO A 103 -16.45 -8.36 -0.62
N ALA A 104 -16.06 -7.27 0.02
CA ALA A 104 -16.76 -6.00 -0.14
C ALA A 104 -16.46 -5.37 -1.52
N PRO A 105 -17.46 -4.79 -2.22
CA PRO A 105 -17.21 -3.96 -3.39
C PRO A 105 -16.20 -2.87 -3.08
N VAL A 106 -15.28 -2.59 -4.01
CA VAL A 106 -14.14 -1.69 -3.79
C VAL A 106 -14.56 -0.32 -3.22
N ARG A 107 -15.64 0.27 -3.73
CA ARG A 107 -16.14 1.55 -3.23
C ARG A 107 -16.58 1.45 -1.77
N LYS A 108 -17.40 0.45 -1.43
CA LYS A 108 -17.86 0.21 -0.06
C LYS A 108 -16.69 -0.08 0.89
N LEU A 109 -15.69 -0.83 0.41
CA LEU A 109 -14.48 -1.09 1.16
C LEU A 109 -13.79 0.23 1.53
N TYR A 110 -13.55 1.12 0.56
CA TYR A 110 -12.94 2.43 0.84
C TYR A 110 -13.79 3.29 1.77
N ASP A 111 -15.12 3.32 1.59
CA ASP A 111 -16.03 4.10 2.43
C ASP A 111 -15.96 3.67 3.90
N ILE A 112 -15.75 2.40 4.17
CA ILE A 112 -15.58 1.87 5.53
C ILE A 112 -14.16 2.12 6.03
N VAL A 113 -13.12 1.71 5.29
CA VAL A 113 -11.74 1.71 5.82
C VAL A 113 -11.19 3.11 6.03
N VAL A 114 -11.59 4.10 5.21
CA VAL A 114 -11.22 5.50 5.41
C VAL A 114 -11.74 6.01 6.75
N GLN A 115 -12.99 5.73 7.07
CA GLN A 115 -13.61 6.17 8.33
C GLN A 115 -13.03 5.44 9.54
N VAL A 116 -12.72 4.14 9.42
CA VAL A 116 -12.04 3.39 10.49
C VAL A 116 -10.63 3.95 10.73
N ALA A 117 -9.88 4.26 9.66
CA ALA A 117 -8.56 4.88 9.77
C ALA A 117 -8.62 6.28 10.42
N ASP A 118 -9.68 7.07 10.15
CA ASP A 118 -9.87 8.38 10.78
C ASP A 118 -10.13 8.25 12.30
N GLY A 119 -10.98 7.29 12.70
CA GLY A 119 -11.22 6.99 14.12
C GLY A 119 -9.96 6.51 14.84
N LEU A 120 -9.18 5.60 14.23
CA LEU A 120 -7.91 5.16 14.79
C LEU A 120 -6.90 6.31 14.90
N ALA A 121 -6.82 7.17 13.88
CA ALA A 121 -5.92 8.32 13.91
C ALA A 121 -6.26 9.29 15.04
N ALA A 122 -7.55 9.52 15.30
CA ALA A 122 -8.01 10.36 16.41
C ALA A 122 -7.62 9.77 17.78
N ALA A 123 -7.76 8.46 17.97
CA ALA A 123 -7.36 7.80 19.21
C ALA A 123 -5.83 7.84 19.40
N HIS A 124 -5.07 7.52 18.38
CA HIS A 124 -3.61 7.50 18.42
C HIS A 124 -3.01 8.90 18.68
N GLN A 125 -3.66 9.96 18.18
CA GLN A 125 -3.23 11.34 18.39
C GLN A 125 -3.20 11.74 19.88
N ILE A 126 -4.07 11.14 20.71
CA ILE A 126 -4.10 11.35 22.17
C ILE A 126 -3.43 10.21 22.94
N GLY A 127 -2.65 9.36 22.24
CA GLY A 127 -1.87 8.29 22.85
C GLY A 127 -2.66 7.01 23.21
N ILE A 128 -3.90 6.85 22.71
CA ILE A 128 -4.71 5.66 22.98
C ILE A 128 -4.54 4.66 21.84
N THR A 129 -4.03 3.47 22.15
CA THR A 129 -3.90 2.32 21.25
C THR A 129 -5.03 1.33 21.51
N HIS A 130 -5.64 0.80 20.44
CA HIS A 130 -6.80 -0.09 20.56
C HIS A 130 -6.43 -1.51 21.04
N ARG A 131 -5.32 -2.07 20.53
CA ARG A 131 -4.72 -3.37 20.92
C ARG A 131 -5.55 -4.63 20.62
N ASP A 132 -6.82 -4.51 20.26
CA ASP A 132 -7.72 -5.63 19.90
C ASP A 132 -8.57 -5.29 18.66
N MET A 133 -7.95 -4.70 17.64
CA MET A 133 -8.62 -4.41 16.38
C MET A 133 -8.99 -5.69 15.65
N LYS A 134 -10.30 -5.89 15.44
CA LYS A 134 -10.89 -7.01 14.71
C LYS A 134 -12.25 -6.62 14.14
N PRO A 135 -12.78 -7.34 13.14
CA PRO A 135 -14.07 -6.99 12.52
C PRO A 135 -15.26 -7.00 13.50
N GLU A 136 -15.20 -7.78 14.57
CA GLU A 136 -16.22 -7.84 15.61
C GLU A 136 -16.30 -6.53 16.42
N ASN A 137 -15.20 -5.79 16.53
CA ASN A 137 -15.09 -4.53 17.27
C ASN A 137 -15.32 -3.30 16.36
N ILE A 138 -15.73 -3.50 15.10
CA ILE A 138 -16.17 -2.44 14.21
C ILE A 138 -17.66 -2.63 13.95
N LEU A 139 -18.47 -1.73 14.49
CA LEU A 139 -19.92 -1.75 14.34
C LEU A 139 -20.33 -0.83 13.20
N LEU A 140 -21.27 -1.25 12.39
CA LEU A 140 -21.85 -0.46 11.29
C LEU A 140 -23.22 0.03 11.73
N THR A 141 -23.47 1.31 11.64
CA THR A 141 -24.81 1.90 11.87
C THR A 141 -25.78 1.52 10.74
N ALA A 142 -27.06 1.80 10.88
CA ALA A 142 -28.07 1.54 9.86
C ALA A 142 -27.77 2.26 8.52
N ASP A 143 -27.06 3.38 8.55
CA ASP A 143 -26.55 4.11 7.40
C ASP A 143 -25.10 3.71 7.00
N GLU A 144 -24.68 2.51 7.44
CA GLU A 144 -23.41 1.85 7.12
C GLU A 144 -22.14 2.63 7.54
N ARG A 145 -22.24 3.53 8.51
CA ARG A 145 -21.07 4.22 9.06
C ARG A 145 -20.36 3.34 10.09
N PRO A 146 -19.04 3.14 9.96
CA PRO A 146 -18.30 2.34 10.94
C PRO A 146 -18.06 3.15 12.22
N LYS A 147 -18.16 2.44 13.34
CA LYS A 147 -17.80 2.90 14.68
C LYS A 147 -16.92 1.85 15.36
N ILE A 148 -15.74 2.26 15.81
CA ILE A 148 -14.81 1.40 16.53
C ILE A 148 -15.28 1.29 17.98
N ALA A 149 -15.47 0.06 18.47
CA ALA A 149 -15.89 -0.27 19.82
C ALA A 149 -14.75 -0.96 20.57
N ASP A 150 -14.87 -1.02 21.90
CA ASP A 150 -14.00 -1.81 22.78
C ASP A 150 -12.50 -1.48 22.68
N PHE A 151 -12.14 -0.19 22.75
CA PHE A 151 -10.74 0.21 22.90
C PHE A 151 -10.11 -0.48 24.09
N GLY A 152 -9.14 -1.33 23.84
CA GLY A 152 -8.11 -1.96 24.70
C GLY A 152 -8.38 -2.36 26.13
N LEU A 153 -9.63 -2.33 26.57
CA LEU A 153 -10.05 -2.41 27.97
C LEU A 153 -9.66 -3.70 28.74
N ALA A 154 -8.98 -4.68 28.11
CA ALA A 154 -8.80 -5.98 28.74
C ALA A 154 -7.54 -6.79 28.44
N LYS A 155 -6.59 -6.35 27.59
CA LYS A 155 -5.56 -7.29 27.07
C LYS A 155 -4.14 -7.20 27.64
N GLN A 156 -3.82 -6.31 28.55
CA GLN A 156 -2.45 -6.27 29.13
C GLN A 156 -2.11 -7.40 30.11
N SER A 157 -3.06 -8.21 30.50
CA SER A 157 -2.86 -9.18 31.60
C SER A 157 -2.68 -10.64 31.21
N ALA A 158 -2.82 -11.00 29.94
CA ALA A 158 -2.78 -12.41 29.52
C ALA A 158 -1.43 -12.86 28.92
N LEU A 159 -0.46 -11.98 28.75
CA LEU A 159 0.80 -12.27 28.03
C LEU A 159 2.07 -11.99 28.85
N VAL A 160 2.02 -11.99 30.18
CA VAL A 160 3.27 -12.08 30.95
C VAL A 160 3.63 -13.55 31.08
N ALA A 161 4.38 -14.06 30.11
CA ALA A 161 5.11 -15.32 30.28
C ALA A 161 6.31 -15.06 31.18
N GLU A 162 6.42 -15.74 32.31
CA GLU A 162 7.68 -15.84 33.03
C GLU A 162 8.73 -16.41 32.09
N ALA A 163 9.76 -15.64 31.82
CA ALA A 163 10.90 -16.04 31.01
C ALA A 163 11.66 -17.14 31.76
N ALA A 164 11.57 -18.37 31.27
CA ALA A 164 12.51 -19.42 31.63
C ALA A 164 13.83 -19.19 30.85
N PRO A 165 15.02 -19.49 31.45
CA PRO A 165 16.33 -19.13 30.89
C PRO A 165 16.75 -19.84 29.60
N ASP A 166 16.00 -20.82 29.13
CA ASP A 166 16.35 -21.61 27.94
C ASP A 166 15.16 -21.75 26.98
N GLY A 167 15.14 -20.91 25.94
CA GLY A 167 14.46 -21.14 24.66
C GLY A 167 12.94 -21.29 24.71
N VAL A 168 12.26 -20.28 24.15
CA VAL A 168 10.90 -20.31 23.61
C VAL A 168 9.94 -21.32 24.24
N THR A 169 9.44 -21.02 25.41
CA THR A 169 8.24 -21.66 25.95
C THR A 169 7.17 -20.59 26.08
N VAL A 170 6.33 -20.46 25.04
CA VAL A 170 5.12 -19.66 25.09
C VAL A 170 4.13 -20.42 25.98
N THR A 171 4.15 -20.18 27.28
CA THR A 171 3.11 -20.68 28.18
C THR A 171 1.91 -19.75 28.02
N MET A 172 1.10 -19.99 26.99
CA MET A 172 -0.20 -19.39 26.84
C MET A 172 -1.15 -20.04 27.84
N ASN A 173 -1.59 -19.32 28.84
CA ASN A 173 -2.85 -19.64 29.52
C ASN A 173 -4.03 -19.32 28.59
N LEU A 174 -4.09 -20.09 27.50
CA LEU A 174 -5.21 -20.12 26.57
C LEU A 174 -6.22 -21.09 27.17
N THR A 175 -7.21 -20.54 27.85
CA THR A 175 -8.41 -21.29 28.22
C THR A 175 -9.05 -21.88 26.96
N LEU A 176 -9.15 -23.19 26.95
CA LEU A 176 -9.51 -24.10 25.84
C LEU A 176 -10.98 -24.02 25.39
N ASP A 177 -11.62 -22.86 25.43
CA ASP A 177 -12.99 -22.72 24.92
C ASP A 177 -13.01 -21.89 23.64
N GLY A 178 -13.46 -22.51 22.55
CA GLY A 178 -13.61 -22.12 21.14
C GLY A 178 -13.68 -20.64 20.71
N ALA A 179 -13.72 -19.68 21.63
CA ALA A 179 -13.72 -18.24 21.38
C ALA A 179 -12.34 -17.64 21.04
N VAL A 180 -11.24 -18.33 21.32
CA VAL A 180 -9.88 -17.79 21.23
C VAL A 180 -9.29 -17.87 19.82
N VAL A 181 -9.70 -18.85 19.01
CA VAL A 181 -9.19 -19.05 17.62
C VAL A 181 -9.50 -17.85 16.73
N GLY A 182 -10.62 -17.17 16.94
CA GLY A 182 -11.02 -16.00 16.15
C GLY A 182 -10.10 -14.79 16.31
N THR A 183 -9.68 -14.49 17.53
CA THR A 183 -8.91 -13.28 17.88
C THR A 183 -7.45 -13.36 17.49
N ALA A 184 -6.82 -14.55 17.56
CA ALA A 184 -5.42 -14.76 17.19
C ALA A 184 -5.10 -14.35 15.73
N GLY A 185 -6.08 -14.47 14.84
CA GLY A 185 -5.94 -14.11 13.43
C GLY A 185 -5.79 -12.61 13.12
N TYR A 186 -5.90 -11.73 14.13
CA TYR A 186 -5.72 -10.28 13.98
C TYR A 186 -4.59 -9.70 14.84
N MET A 187 -3.82 -10.55 15.51
CA MET A 187 -2.67 -10.12 16.30
C MET A 187 -1.53 -9.64 15.41
N SER A 188 -0.86 -8.57 15.84
CA SER A 188 0.38 -8.12 15.22
C SER A 188 1.56 -9.03 15.60
N PRO A 189 2.67 -9.01 14.83
CA PRO A 189 3.87 -9.77 15.16
C PRO A 189 4.43 -9.48 16.55
N GLU A 190 4.41 -8.21 16.98
CA GLU A 190 4.86 -7.81 18.33
C GLU A 190 3.91 -8.33 19.42
N GLN A 191 2.60 -8.33 19.20
CA GLN A 191 1.64 -8.97 20.11
C GLN A 191 1.87 -10.48 20.20
N ALA A 192 2.11 -11.15 19.07
CA ALA A 192 2.40 -12.57 19.03
C ALA A 192 3.72 -12.95 19.74
N ARG A 193 4.69 -12.02 19.80
CA ARG A 193 5.94 -12.18 20.54
C ARG A 193 5.84 -11.79 22.01
N GLY A 194 4.73 -11.19 22.45
CA GLY A 194 4.63 -10.60 23.79
C GLY A 194 5.51 -9.35 23.99
N ALA A 195 5.91 -8.69 22.90
CA ALA A 195 6.72 -7.48 22.93
C ALA A 195 5.87 -6.22 23.21
N GLU A 196 6.53 -5.09 23.40
CA GLU A 196 5.86 -3.80 23.61
C GLU A 196 5.00 -3.43 22.39
N VAL A 197 3.75 -3.00 22.67
CA VAL A 197 2.70 -2.73 21.69
C VAL A 197 2.41 -1.23 21.63
N ASP A 198 2.58 -0.64 20.45
CA ASP A 198 2.23 0.75 20.17
C ASP A 198 1.14 0.87 19.08
N SER A 199 0.87 2.10 18.62
CA SER A 199 -0.14 2.39 17.58
C SER A 199 0.11 1.64 16.25
N ARG A 200 1.33 1.23 15.95
CA ARG A 200 1.68 0.48 14.73
C ARG A 200 1.17 -0.96 14.78
N SER A 201 0.86 -1.49 15.96
CA SER A 201 0.18 -2.78 16.09
C SER A 201 -1.27 -2.70 15.59
N ASP A 202 -1.99 -1.60 15.90
CA ASP A 202 -3.33 -1.38 15.36
C ASP A 202 -3.31 -1.19 13.84
N VAL A 203 -2.26 -0.56 13.30
CA VAL A 203 -2.06 -0.44 11.84
C VAL A 203 -1.92 -1.82 11.19
N PHE A 204 -1.22 -2.77 11.82
CA PHE A 204 -1.10 -4.14 11.33
C PHE A 204 -2.45 -4.86 11.36
N SER A 205 -3.14 -4.81 12.50
CA SER A 205 -4.47 -5.43 12.66
C SER A 205 -5.50 -4.82 11.69
N PHE A 206 -5.44 -3.50 11.46
CA PHE A 206 -6.22 -2.83 10.42
C PHE A 206 -5.88 -3.38 9.03
N GLY A 207 -4.62 -3.57 8.71
CA GLY A 207 -4.18 -4.18 7.45
C GLY A 207 -4.76 -5.58 7.24
N LEU A 208 -4.84 -6.42 8.29
CA LEU A 208 -5.48 -7.73 8.26
C LEU A 208 -6.98 -7.65 7.96
N ILE A 209 -7.67 -6.69 8.58
CA ILE A 209 -9.10 -6.45 8.33
C ILE A 209 -9.32 -6.04 6.87
N VAL A 210 -8.53 -5.09 6.36
CA VAL A 210 -8.66 -4.60 4.97
C VAL A 210 -8.32 -5.71 3.96
N TYR A 211 -7.31 -6.53 4.23
CA TYR A 211 -6.99 -7.70 3.41
C TYR A 211 -8.17 -8.66 3.33
N GLU A 212 -8.76 -9.02 4.46
CA GLU A 212 -9.90 -9.95 4.51
C GLU A 212 -11.15 -9.35 3.86
N MET A 213 -11.44 -8.06 4.05
CA MET A 213 -12.53 -7.36 3.34
C MET A 213 -12.36 -7.38 1.82
N ALA A 214 -11.11 -7.27 1.34
CA ALA A 214 -10.78 -7.23 -0.08
C ALA A 214 -10.81 -8.60 -0.74
N THR A 215 -10.44 -9.66 -0.03
CA THR A 215 -10.24 -11.00 -0.58
C THR A 215 -11.30 -12.01 -0.15
N GLY A 216 -12.01 -11.76 0.95
CA GLY A 216 -12.87 -12.73 1.63
C GLY A 216 -12.08 -13.80 2.40
N LEU A 217 -10.76 -13.66 2.52
CA LEU A 217 -9.89 -14.67 3.08
C LEU A 217 -8.95 -14.02 4.11
N ARG A 218 -8.62 -14.74 5.19
CA ARG A 218 -7.61 -14.28 6.15
C ARG A 218 -6.22 -14.25 5.53
N ALA A 219 -5.43 -13.23 5.86
CA ALA A 219 -4.06 -13.06 5.37
C ALA A 219 -3.12 -14.20 5.84
N PHE A 220 -3.29 -14.63 7.09
CA PHE A 220 -2.55 -15.73 7.69
C PHE A 220 -3.51 -16.82 8.16
N ARG A 221 -3.20 -18.08 7.85
CA ARG A 221 -4.05 -19.23 8.11
C ARG A 221 -3.25 -20.35 8.74
N GLY A 222 -3.91 -21.20 9.51
CA GLY A 222 -3.37 -22.39 10.11
C GLY A 222 -4.52 -23.24 10.69
N ALA A 223 -4.28 -24.53 10.90
CA ALA A 223 -5.23 -25.43 11.54
C ALA A 223 -5.28 -25.19 13.07
N THR A 224 -4.20 -24.62 13.63
CA THR A 224 -4.08 -24.32 15.05
C THR A 224 -3.75 -22.83 15.26
N ILE A 225 -4.00 -22.34 16.47
CA ILE A 225 -3.60 -20.97 16.87
C ILE A 225 -2.10 -20.77 16.70
N LEU A 226 -1.31 -21.74 17.08
CA LEU A 226 0.16 -21.69 16.97
C LEU A 226 0.62 -21.55 15.51
N GLU A 227 -0.01 -22.26 14.59
CA GLU A 227 0.27 -22.13 13.15
C GLU A 227 -0.08 -20.74 12.64
N VAL A 228 -1.24 -20.19 13.02
CA VAL A 228 -1.65 -18.82 12.66
C VAL A 228 -0.65 -17.79 13.19
N LEU A 229 -0.23 -17.91 14.45
CA LEU A 229 0.76 -17.01 15.05
C LEU A 229 2.13 -17.15 14.38
N THR A 230 2.55 -18.40 14.06
CA THR A 230 3.80 -18.67 13.34
C THR A 230 3.77 -18.04 11.94
N ALA A 231 2.67 -18.19 11.21
CA ALA A 231 2.46 -17.55 9.92
C ALA A 231 2.48 -16.02 10.03
N THR A 232 1.83 -15.46 11.06
CA THR A 232 1.88 -14.00 11.34
C THR A 232 3.32 -13.51 11.58
N LEU A 233 4.15 -14.31 12.21
CA LEU A 233 5.53 -13.95 12.52
C LEU A 233 6.50 -14.10 11.33
N ARG A 234 6.28 -15.06 10.44
CA ARG A 234 7.28 -15.51 9.46
C ARG A 234 6.84 -15.41 8.00
N ASP A 235 5.55 -15.65 7.72
CA ASP A 235 5.09 -15.80 6.35
C ASP A 235 4.60 -14.49 5.78
N ASP A 236 4.76 -14.31 4.47
CA ASP A 236 4.11 -13.23 3.75
C ASP A 236 2.63 -13.55 3.51
N PRO A 237 1.75 -12.54 3.49
CA PRO A 237 0.35 -12.76 3.14
C PRO A 237 0.25 -13.23 1.69
N ALA A 238 -0.72 -14.11 1.40
CA ALA A 238 -0.95 -14.57 0.03
C ALA A 238 -1.22 -13.37 -0.91
N PRO A 239 -0.78 -13.43 -2.17
CA PRO A 239 -1.04 -12.35 -3.14
C PRO A 239 -2.53 -12.03 -3.27
N ILE A 240 -2.86 -10.74 -3.35
CA ILE A 240 -4.25 -10.30 -3.56
C ILE A 240 -4.57 -10.44 -5.06
N GLU A 241 -5.23 -11.53 -5.44
CA GLU A 241 -5.61 -11.82 -6.83
C GLU A 241 -6.90 -11.12 -7.27
N THR A 242 -7.69 -10.62 -6.31
CA THR A 242 -8.95 -9.93 -6.58
C THR A 242 -8.74 -8.60 -7.31
N ASN A 243 -9.82 -8.13 -7.98
CA ASN A 243 -9.79 -6.85 -8.72
C ASN A 243 -9.80 -5.63 -7.80
N VAL A 244 -8.79 -5.57 -6.93
CA VAL A 244 -8.54 -4.46 -6.00
C VAL A 244 -7.56 -3.49 -6.63
N PRO A 245 -7.78 -2.17 -6.55
CA PRO A 245 -6.86 -1.17 -7.07
C PRO A 245 -5.44 -1.35 -6.53
N LEU A 246 -4.45 -1.21 -7.41
CA LEU A 246 -3.04 -1.40 -7.05
C LEU A 246 -2.59 -0.52 -5.87
N PRO A 247 -3.00 0.76 -5.74
CA PRO A 247 -2.67 1.56 -4.57
C PRO A 247 -3.16 0.94 -3.25
N LEU A 248 -4.36 0.34 -3.23
CA LEU A 248 -4.86 -0.31 -2.03
C LEU A 248 -4.07 -1.59 -1.69
N LYS A 249 -3.63 -2.35 -2.70
CA LYS A 249 -2.74 -3.50 -2.47
C LYS A 249 -1.44 -3.08 -1.78
N TRP A 250 -0.84 -1.98 -2.21
CA TRP A 250 0.37 -1.43 -1.58
C TRP A 250 0.13 -0.95 -0.15
N THR A 251 -1.00 -0.26 0.09
CA THR A 251 -1.38 0.16 1.45
C THR A 251 -1.53 -1.05 2.37
N ILE A 252 -2.20 -2.12 1.92
CA ILE A 252 -2.35 -3.36 2.68
C ILE A 252 -0.98 -3.99 2.96
N GLN A 253 -0.13 -4.13 1.93
CA GLN A 253 1.21 -4.71 2.10
C GLN A 253 2.05 -3.93 3.10
N ARG A 254 2.02 -2.60 3.05
CA ARG A 254 2.72 -1.74 4.00
C ARG A 254 2.17 -1.88 5.43
N CYS A 255 0.86 -1.97 5.61
CA CYS A 255 0.27 -2.23 6.92
C CYS A 255 0.73 -3.58 7.47
N LEU A 256 0.88 -4.61 6.62
CA LEU A 256 1.23 -5.99 6.99
C LEU A 256 2.74 -6.25 7.03
N ALA A 257 3.59 -5.23 6.94
CA ALA A 257 5.03 -5.37 7.15
C ALA A 257 5.32 -5.94 8.53
N LYS A 258 6.26 -6.93 8.61
CA LYS A 258 6.57 -7.63 9.87
C LYS A 258 7.22 -6.71 10.89
N GLU A 259 8.15 -5.89 10.43
CA GLU A 259 8.81 -4.89 11.27
C GLU A 259 7.92 -3.65 11.40
N ALA A 260 7.61 -3.25 12.64
CA ALA A 260 6.74 -2.12 12.91
C ALA A 260 7.25 -0.79 12.29
N ARG A 261 8.58 -0.62 12.17
CA ARG A 261 9.20 0.57 11.53
C ARG A 261 8.94 0.69 10.02
N GLU A 262 8.57 -0.40 9.35
CA GLU A 262 8.31 -0.44 7.91
C GLU A 262 6.84 -0.13 7.59
N ARG A 263 5.98 -0.10 8.59
CA ARG A 263 4.58 0.29 8.50
C ARG A 263 4.42 1.81 8.41
N TYR A 264 3.20 2.29 8.49
CA TYR A 264 2.92 3.71 8.66
C TYR A 264 3.37 4.16 10.05
N SER A 265 4.22 5.19 10.10
CA SER A 265 4.67 5.82 11.35
C SER A 265 3.56 6.61 12.03
N SER A 266 2.57 7.06 11.26
CA SER A 266 1.40 7.79 11.70
C SER A 266 0.14 7.21 11.08
N THR A 267 -0.86 6.90 11.89
CA THR A 267 -2.18 6.47 11.40
C THR A 267 -2.89 7.62 10.66
N ARG A 268 -2.52 8.86 10.93
CA ARG A 268 -3.01 10.02 10.19
C ARG A 268 -2.55 9.98 8.73
N ASP A 269 -1.31 9.54 8.46
CA ASP A 269 -0.80 9.39 7.09
C ASP A 269 -1.52 8.25 6.36
N LEU A 270 -1.76 7.13 7.03
CA LEU A 270 -2.58 6.04 6.50
C LEU A 270 -3.99 6.51 6.11
N PHE A 271 -4.65 7.27 7.00
CA PHE A 271 -5.96 7.85 6.72
C PHE A 271 -5.93 8.77 5.49
N GLN A 272 -4.96 9.69 5.40
CA GLN A 272 -4.86 10.62 4.27
C GLN A 272 -4.61 9.88 2.95
N GLU A 273 -3.75 8.86 2.97
CA GLU A 273 -3.48 8.05 1.79
C GLU A 273 -4.75 7.31 1.31
N LEU A 274 -5.46 6.63 2.20
CA LEU A 274 -6.72 5.93 1.88
C LEU A 274 -7.80 6.91 1.37
N LYS A 275 -7.91 8.08 1.98
CA LYS A 275 -8.84 9.14 1.56
C LYS A 275 -8.53 9.60 0.15
N ASN A 276 -7.27 9.90 -0.15
CA ASN A 276 -6.84 10.31 -1.49
C ASN A 276 -7.12 9.22 -2.54
N GLN A 277 -6.90 7.95 -2.19
CA GLN A 277 -7.19 6.82 -3.07
C GLN A 277 -8.70 6.71 -3.36
N ARG A 278 -9.56 6.83 -2.33
CA ARG A 278 -11.02 6.83 -2.48
C ARG A 278 -11.52 7.97 -3.37
N ASP A 279 -11.03 9.18 -3.12
CA ASP A 279 -11.49 10.38 -3.83
C ASP A 279 -11.14 10.30 -5.33
N ARG A 280 -9.96 9.78 -5.68
CA ARG A 280 -9.57 9.49 -7.08
C ARG A 280 -10.44 8.44 -7.77
N LEU A 281 -10.92 7.43 -7.05
CA LEU A 281 -11.89 6.46 -7.60
C LEU A 281 -13.23 7.14 -7.94
N GLY A 282 -13.66 8.11 -7.14
CA GLY A 282 -14.86 8.90 -7.40
C GLY A 282 -14.76 9.73 -8.68
N GLU A 283 -13.62 10.35 -8.92
CA GLU A 283 -13.35 11.15 -10.13
C GLU A 283 -13.37 10.29 -11.40
N GLN A 284 -12.76 9.10 -11.37
CA GLN A 284 -12.79 8.17 -12.50
C GLN A 284 -14.20 7.66 -12.82
N SER A 285 -15.03 7.44 -11.82
CA SER A 285 -16.43 7.00 -12.00
C SER A 285 -17.31 8.13 -12.56
N GLY A 286 -17.05 9.38 -12.22
CA GLY A 286 -17.77 10.55 -12.73
C GLY A 286 -17.53 10.80 -14.22
N MET A 287 -16.35 10.49 -14.74
CA MET A 287 -16.01 10.64 -16.17
C MET A 287 -16.73 9.62 -17.08
N TRP A 288 -17.20 8.49 -16.54
CA TRP A 288 -17.94 7.46 -17.32
C TRP A 288 -19.46 7.65 -17.27
N ALA A 289 -19.99 8.35 -16.25
CA ALA A 289 -21.43 8.57 -16.09
C ALA A 289 -22.02 9.58 -17.09
N THR A 290 -21.19 10.37 -17.77
CA THR A 290 -21.63 11.37 -18.77
C THR A 290 -21.70 10.83 -20.20
N LYS A 291 -21.39 9.54 -20.44
CA LYS A 291 -21.44 8.94 -21.79
C LYS A 291 -22.60 7.99 -22.05
N GLY A 292 -23.62 7.95 -21.22
CA GLY A 292 -24.69 6.96 -21.34
C GLY A 292 -26.10 7.48 -21.09
N LEU A 293 -26.53 8.58 -21.76
CA LEU A 293 -27.94 8.95 -21.86
C LEU A 293 -28.21 9.62 -23.22
N GLU A 294 -28.15 8.85 -24.28
CA GLU A 294 -28.92 9.16 -25.48
C GLU A 294 -30.33 8.58 -25.32
N ALA A 295 -31.26 9.39 -24.85
CA ALA A 295 -32.68 9.11 -24.95
C ALA A 295 -33.20 9.63 -26.28
N ALA A 296 -33.85 8.75 -27.06
CA ALA A 296 -34.45 9.03 -28.33
C ALA A 296 -35.43 10.21 -28.30
N PRO A 297 -35.49 11.06 -29.35
CA PRO A 297 -36.32 12.23 -29.38
C PRO A 297 -37.78 11.89 -29.70
N ARG A 298 -38.73 12.39 -28.89
CA ARG A 298 -40.13 12.52 -29.24
C ARG A 298 -40.38 13.85 -29.98
N PRO A 299 -41.10 13.90 -31.09
CA PRO A 299 -41.31 15.14 -31.84
C PRO A 299 -42.47 15.98 -31.29
N GLY A 300 -42.25 17.25 -31.12
CA GLY A 300 -43.34 18.19 -30.94
C GLY A 300 -42.99 19.48 -30.15
N VAL A 301 -42.99 20.59 -30.88
CA VAL A 301 -43.18 21.98 -30.39
C VAL A 301 -42.04 22.62 -29.58
N TRP A 302 -41.00 23.12 -30.30
CA TRP A 302 -40.11 24.14 -29.65
C TRP A 302 -39.25 24.90 -30.67
N LYS A 303 -39.87 25.73 -31.52
CA LYS A 303 -39.13 26.55 -32.50
C LYS A 303 -38.73 27.96 -32.04
N LYS A 304 -38.95 28.38 -30.79
CA LYS A 304 -38.60 29.74 -30.33
C LYS A 304 -37.74 29.82 -29.04
N ARG A 305 -37.38 28.68 -28.41
CA ARG A 305 -36.47 28.69 -27.23
C ARG A 305 -35.05 28.19 -27.52
N SER A 306 -34.80 27.70 -28.72
CA SER A 306 -33.52 27.06 -29.09
C SER A 306 -32.38 28.04 -29.43
N LEU A 307 -32.70 29.27 -29.83
CA LEU A 307 -31.65 30.30 -30.13
C LEU A 307 -31.02 30.90 -28.87
N ALA A 308 -31.76 31.05 -27.78
CA ALA A 308 -31.21 31.54 -26.51
C ALA A 308 -30.38 30.46 -25.79
N ALA A 309 -30.82 29.20 -25.86
CA ALA A 309 -30.08 28.07 -25.27
C ALA A 309 -28.77 27.75 -26.03
N ALA A 310 -28.78 27.89 -27.37
CA ALA A 310 -27.58 27.75 -28.19
C ALA A 310 -26.52 28.85 -27.92
N GLY A 311 -26.99 30.09 -27.66
CA GLY A 311 -26.09 31.18 -27.28
C GLY A 311 -25.42 30.99 -25.92
N VAL A 312 -26.18 30.54 -24.92
CA VAL A 312 -25.64 30.24 -23.58
C VAL A 312 -24.70 29.03 -23.63
N LEU A 313 -25.04 27.98 -24.39
CA LEU A 313 -24.16 26.82 -24.58
C LEU A 313 -22.87 27.20 -25.31
N GLY A 314 -22.96 28.07 -26.32
CA GLY A 314 -21.80 28.61 -27.04
C GLY A 314 -20.86 29.42 -26.13
N LEU A 315 -21.41 30.22 -25.22
CA LEU A 315 -20.64 30.99 -24.24
C LEU A 315 -19.99 30.08 -23.18
N VAL A 316 -20.67 29.01 -22.74
CA VAL A 316 -20.11 28.03 -21.80
C VAL A 316 -19.00 27.21 -22.48
N VAL A 317 -19.20 26.78 -23.71
CA VAL A 317 -18.16 26.05 -24.47
C VAL A 317 -16.97 26.97 -24.76
N LEU A 318 -17.19 28.23 -25.11
CA LEU A 318 -16.13 29.21 -25.30
C LEU A 318 -15.40 29.49 -23.98
N GLY A 319 -16.12 29.62 -22.86
CA GLY A 319 -15.54 29.77 -21.52
C GLY A 319 -14.69 28.56 -21.10
N VAL A 320 -15.17 27.36 -21.37
CA VAL A 320 -14.39 26.10 -21.10
C VAL A 320 -13.17 26.03 -22.02
N LEU A 321 -13.28 26.39 -23.30
CA LEU A 321 -12.16 26.43 -24.23
C LEU A 321 -11.13 27.51 -23.83
N ILE A 322 -11.57 28.68 -23.43
CA ILE A 322 -10.69 29.73 -22.91
C ILE A 322 -10.03 29.26 -21.59
N ALA A 323 -10.80 28.64 -20.68
CA ALA A 323 -10.23 28.07 -19.44
C ALA A 323 -9.26 26.93 -19.72
N ALA A 324 -9.51 26.09 -20.73
CA ALA A 324 -8.59 25.04 -21.15
C ALA A 324 -7.31 25.59 -21.83
N LEU A 325 -7.45 26.66 -22.61
CA LEU A 325 -6.31 27.36 -23.22
C LEU A 325 -5.52 28.19 -22.20
N LEU A 326 -6.19 28.70 -21.15
CA LEU A 326 -5.54 29.43 -20.05
C LEU A 326 -4.97 28.50 -18.96
N ARG A 327 -5.41 27.23 -18.88
CA ARG A 327 -4.73 26.19 -18.10
C ARG A 327 -3.43 25.81 -18.80
N ARG A 328 -2.44 26.68 -18.68
CA ARG A 328 -1.05 26.23 -18.87
C ARG A 328 -0.82 25.14 -17.84
N PRO A 329 -0.27 23.96 -18.23
CA PRO A 329 0.19 23.00 -17.25
C PRO A 329 1.09 23.79 -16.27
N GLU A 330 0.80 23.69 -14.98
CA GLU A 330 1.66 24.26 -13.96
C GLU A 330 3.05 23.71 -14.24
N ARG A 331 3.91 24.56 -14.75
CA ARG A 331 5.33 24.22 -14.84
C ARG A 331 5.74 24.08 -13.39
N ALA A 332 6.23 22.89 -13.03
CA ALA A 332 6.80 22.67 -11.72
C ALA A 332 7.77 23.82 -11.45
N ASP A 333 7.47 24.61 -10.42
CA ASP A 333 8.30 25.73 -10.03
C ASP A 333 9.57 25.16 -9.38
N ILE A 334 10.57 24.88 -10.22
CA ILE A 334 11.86 24.36 -9.78
C ILE A 334 12.63 25.37 -8.93
N GLY A 335 12.20 26.64 -8.85
CA GLY A 335 12.84 27.67 -8.01
C GLY A 335 12.72 27.39 -6.52
N ASN A 336 11.75 26.61 -6.08
CA ASN A 336 11.55 26.22 -4.68
C ASN A 336 12.19 24.88 -4.30
N TYR A 337 12.84 24.17 -5.23
CA TYR A 337 13.53 22.93 -4.93
C TYR A 337 14.92 23.20 -4.35
N GLN A 338 15.19 22.63 -3.19
CA GLN A 338 16.54 22.62 -2.62
C GLN A 338 17.33 21.45 -3.22
N LEU A 339 18.32 21.77 -4.04
CA LEU A 339 19.26 20.78 -4.55
C LEU A 339 20.24 20.41 -3.43
N ARG A 340 20.23 19.15 -3.00
CA ARG A 340 21.20 18.59 -2.07
C ARG A 340 22.08 17.60 -2.80
N PRO A 341 23.42 17.76 -2.77
CA PRO A 341 24.29 16.75 -3.34
C PRO A 341 24.11 15.44 -2.58
N LEU A 342 23.81 14.36 -3.31
CA LEU A 342 23.60 13.02 -2.75
C LEU A 342 24.90 12.23 -2.63
N ALA A 343 25.89 12.53 -3.47
CA ALA A 343 27.19 11.89 -3.46
C ALA A 343 28.26 12.94 -3.68
N THR A 344 29.29 12.96 -2.84
CA THR A 344 30.34 14.00 -2.79
C THR A 344 31.71 13.39 -2.56
N THR A 345 31.93 12.16 -3.02
CA THR A 345 33.20 11.44 -2.76
C THR A 345 34.37 11.91 -3.61
N GLY A 346 34.17 12.89 -4.49
CA GLY A 346 35.24 13.38 -5.37
C GLY A 346 35.60 12.45 -6.52
N GLU A 347 35.00 11.26 -6.59
CA GLU A 347 35.14 10.31 -7.67
C GLU A 347 33.97 10.45 -8.65
N PHE A 348 34.17 9.98 -9.89
CA PHE A 348 33.16 10.10 -10.93
C PHE A 348 31.95 9.19 -10.64
N GLU A 349 30.79 9.79 -10.42
CA GLU A 349 29.51 9.13 -10.13
C GLU A 349 28.55 9.36 -11.29
N ASP A 350 27.89 8.28 -11.79
CA ASP A 350 27.00 8.33 -12.96
C ASP A 350 25.95 7.22 -12.88
N ALA A 351 25.00 7.19 -13.83
CA ALA A 351 23.99 6.17 -14.02
C ALA A 351 23.15 5.87 -12.77
N VAL A 352 22.44 6.87 -12.27
CA VAL A 352 21.59 6.75 -11.10
C VAL A 352 20.27 6.07 -11.43
N ALA A 353 19.84 5.11 -10.61
CA ALA A 353 18.55 4.46 -10.65
C ALA A 353 17.86 4.54 -9.29
N TRP A 354 16.58 4.95 -9.27
CA TRP A 354 15.75 4.99 -8.08
C TRP A 354 15.24 3.59 -7.73
N SER A 355 15.21 3.25 -6.45
CA SER A 355 14.48 2.07 -5.97
C SER A 355 12.98 2.22 -6.26
N PRO A 356 12.25 1.12 -6.45
CA PRO A 356 10.82 1.17 -6.77
C PRO A 356 9.96 1.92 -5.75
N ASP A 357 10.38 1.91 -4.48
CA ASP A 357 9.74 2.62 -3.36
C ASP A 357 10.20 4.08 -3.22
N GLY A 358 11.19 4.51 -4.00
CA GLY A 358 11.77 5.85 -3.94
C GLY A 358 12.60 6.16 -2.69
N SER A 359 12.87 5.15 -1.83
CA SER A 359 13.61 5.35 -0.56
C SER A 359 15.13 5.33 -0.73
N SER A 360 15.62 4.79 -1.84
CA SER A 360 17.03 4.56 -2.09
C SER A 360 17.40 4.84 -3.55
N ILE A 361 18.67 5.06 -3.78
CA ILE A 361 19.25 5.12 -5.12
C ILE A 361 20.34 4.07 -5.28
N ALA A 362 20.47 3.53 -6.49
CA ALA A 362 21.65 2.79 -6.93
C ALA A 362 22.40 3.63 -7.97
N TYR A 363 23.70 3.67 -7.89
CA TYR A 363 24.54 4.43 -8.79
C TYR A 363 25.88 3.73 -9.01
N GLN A 364 26.56 4.10 -10.06
CA GLN A 364 27.90 3.62 -10.34
C GLN A 364 28.95 4.66 -9.90
N SER A 365 30.01 4.20 -9.25
CA SER A 365 31.16 5.02 -8.87
C SER A 365 32.45 4.28 -9.18
N THR A 366 33.51 5.02 -9.49
CA THR A 366 34.80 4.45 -9.86
C THR A 366 35.72 4.37 -8.63
N ILE A 367 36.13 3.16 -8.27
CA ILE A 367 37.09 2.90 -7.21
C ILE A 367 38.31 2.19 -7.83
N ASN A 368 39.51 2.70 -7.56
CA ASN A 368 40.77 2.12 -8.08
C ASN A 368 40.75 1.85 -9.60
N GLY A 369 40.17 2.79 -10.37
CA GLY A 369 40.07 2.69 -11.82
C GLY A 369 39.02 1.70 -12.35
N ARG A 370 38.17 1.13 -11.47
CA ARG A 370 37.08 0.20 -11.83
C ARG A 370 35.75 0.72 -11.36
N THR A 371 34.75 0.68 -12.24
CA THR A 371 33.39 1.10 -11.88
C THR A 371 32.70 0.01 -11.08
N GLN A 372 32.10 0.36 -9.94
CA GLN A 372 31.34 -0.51 -9.04
C GLN A 372 29.95 0.08 -8.83
N ILE A 373 29.00 -0.76 -8.38
CA ILE A 373 27.65 -0.34 -8.04
C ILE A 373 27.54 -0.11 -6.53
N PHE A 374 26.95 1.02 -6.17
CA PHE A 374 26.66 1.44 -4.81
C PHE A 374 25.16 1.63 -4.64
N THR A 375 24.68 1.43 -3.43
CA THR A 375 23.35 1.85 -3.01
C THR A 375 23.46 2.87 -1.90
N ARG A 376 22.51 3.80 -1.84
CA ARG A 376 22.40 4.78 -0.78
C ARG A 376 20.94 5.02 -0.45
N SER A 377 20.58 4.84 0.80
CA SER A 377 19.28 5.26 1.32
C SER A 377 19.24 6.78 1.43
N LEU A 378 18.08 7.38 1.13
CA LEU A 378 17.88 8.83 1.31
C LEU A 378 17.86 9.25 2.79
N LEU A 379 17.66 8.29 3.69
CA LEU A 379 17.58 8.51 5.14
C LEU A 379 18.95 8.36 5.84
N VAL A 380 19.93 7.73 5.17
CA VAL A 380 21.24 7.44 5.76
C VAL A 380 22.32 8.09 4.89
N SER A 381 23.30 8.72 5.54
CA SER A 381 24.38 9.44 4.82
C SER A 381 25.41 8.50 4.18
N GLU A 382 25.50 7.25 4.63
CA GLU A 382 26.51 6.30 4.16
C GLU A 382 26.03 5.52 2.93
N ALA A 383 26.92 5.37 1.95
CA ALA A 383 26.72 4.54 0.77
C ALA A 383 27.26 3.13 1.02
N ALA A 384 26.53 2.13 0.57
CA ALA A 384 26.96 0.73 0.64
C ALA A 384 27.44 0.26 -0.73
N GLN A 385 28.65 -0.29 -0.81
CA GLN A 385 29.15 -0.93 -2.00
C GLN A 385 28.46 -2.30 -2.18
N VAL A 386 27.75 -2.47 -3.30
CA VAL A 386 26.97 -3.68 -3.60
C VAL A 386 27.77 -4.68 -4.42
N THR A 387 28.62 -4.21 -5.34
CA THR A 387 29.41 -5.07 -6.23
C THR A 387 30.90 -4.97 -5.94
N ARG A 388 31.62 -6.08 -6.23
CA ARG A 388 33.09 -6.15 -6.22
C ARG A 388 33.55 -6.83 -7.50
N CYS A 389 33.23 -6.21 -8.65
CA CYS A 389 33.52 -6.76 -9.94
C CYS A 389 35.03 -6.69 -10.25
N GLU A 390 35.56 -7.74 -10.84
CA GLU A 390 36.94 -7.74 -11.40
C GLU A 390 37.04 -6.84 -12.64
N SER A 391 35.96 -6.75 -13.41
CA SER A 391 35.78 -5.78 -14.50
C SER A 391 34.74 -4.73 -14.09
N SER A 392 34.66 -3.61 -14.82
CA SER A 392 33.69 -2.54 -14.51
C SER A 392 32.24 -3.03 -14.56
N CYS A 393 31.47 -2.71 -13.51
CA CYS A 393 30.04 -2.91 -13.42
C CYS A 393 29.31 -1.60 -13.68
N ASN A 394 28.32 -1.61 -14.59
CA ASN A 394 27.69 -0.39 -15.09
C ASN A 394 26.17 -0.55 -15.17
N THR A 395 25.46 0.59 -15.25
CA THR A 395 24.02 0.68 -15.55
C THR A 395 23.17 -0.13 -14.55
N PRO A 396 23.16 0.25 -13.26
CA PRO A 396 22.32 -0.43 -12.28
C PRO A 396 20.85 -0.18 -12.56
N LEU A 397 20.01 -1.21 -12.45
CA LEU A 397 18.55 -1.14 -12.48
C LEU A 397 18.00 -2.01 -11.35
N TRP A 398 17.00 -1.51 -10.67
CA TRP A 398 16.33 -2.24 -9.59
C TRP A 398 15.33 -3.27 -10.14
N SER A 399 15.22 -4.43 -9.48
CA SER A 399 14.05 -5.30 -9.64
C SER A 399 12.79 -4.57 -9.20
N GLY A 400 11.63 -4.95 -9.73
CA GLY A 400 10.36 -4.30 -9.41
C GLY A 400 9.96 -4.39 -7.93
N ASP A 401 10.47 -5.40 -7.21
CA ASP A 401 10.30 -5.61 -5.77
C ASP A 401 11.39 -4.93 -4.90
N GLY A 402 12.39 -4.31 -5.52
CA GLY A 402 13.51 -3.67 -4.82
C GLY A 402 14.51 -4.62 -4.16
N SER A 403 14.32 -5.94 -4.28
CA SER A 403 15.18 -6.92 -3.60
C SER A 403 16.53 -7.16 -4.28
N ARG A 404 16.62 -6.88 -5.58
CA ARG A 404 17.81 -7.14 -6.40
C ARG A 404 18.17 -5.94 -7.26
N LEU A 405 19.45 -5.88 -7.63
CA LEU A 405 19.99 -4.99 -8.66
C LEU A 405 20.44 -5.82 -9.85
N PHE A 406 20.03 -5.40 -11.04
CA PHE A 406 20.56 -5.87 -12.31
C PHE A 406 21.57 -4.86 -12.80
N PHE A 407 22.67 -5.35 -13.37
CA PHE A 407 23.73 -4.48 -13.87
C PHE A 407 24.46 -5.17 -15.01
N ARG A 408 25.20 -4.39 -15.77
CA ARG A 408 26.02 -4.90 -16.86
C ARG A 408 27.47 -5.06 -16.41
N GLN A 409 28.04 -6.24 -16.65
CA GLN A 409 29.46 -6.52 -16.48
C GLN A 409 29.99 -7.22 -17.75
N GLY A 410 30.98 -6.61 -18.39
CA GLY A 410 31.45 -7.09 -19.70
C GLY A 410 30.32 -7.09 -20.72
N ASN A 411 30.12 -8.23 -21.38
CA ASN A 411 29.04 -8.46 -22.35
C ASN A 411 27.83 -9.17 -21.77
N GLY A 412 27.63 -9.17 -20.46
CA GLY A 412 26.50 -9.84 -19.81
C GLY A 412 25.73 -8.94 -18.88
N VAL A 413 24.46 -9.32 -18.63
CA VAL A 413 23.64 -8.81 -17.55
C VAL A 413 23.77 -9.73 -16.36
N TRP A 414 24.07 -9.15 -15.23
CA TRP A 414 24.24 -9.84 -13.94
C TRP A 414 23.21 -9.34 -12.94
N SER A 415 22.96 -10.10 -11.91
CA SER A 415 22.12 -9.63 -10.80
C SER A 415 22.74 -9.97 -9.45
N VAL A 416 22.52 -9.08 -8.47
CA VAL A 416 22.99 -9.21 -7.10
C VAL A 416 21.88 -8.80 -6.14
N GLY A 417 21.87 -9.27 -4.90
CA GLY A 417 20.95 -8.77 -3.87
C GLY A 417 21.16 -7.27 -3.62
N ALA A 418 20.11 -6.51 -3.33
CA ALA A 418 20.21 -5.07 -3.07
C ALA A 418 21.10 -4.73 -1.86
N ALA A 419 21.22 -5.66 -0.91
CA ALA A 419 22.12 -5.57 0.25
C ALA A 419 23.56 -6.08 -0.05
N GLY A 420 23.85 -6.48 -1.30
CA GLY A 420 25.10 -7.13 -1.71
C GLY A 420 25.01 -8.65 -1.74
N GLY A 421 26.15 -9.30 -1.87
CA GLY A 421 26.27 -10.76 -1.94
C GLY A 421 26.92 -11.22 -3.24
N GLU A 422 26.75 -12.50 -3.58
CA GLU A 422 27.31 -13.09 -4.79
C GLU A 422 26.45 -12.72 -6.00
N ALA A 423 27.11 -12.22 -7.07
CA ALA A 423 26.46 -11.85 -8.31
C ALA A 423 26.32 -13.06 -9.24
N GLY A 424 25.14 -13.26 -9.80
CA GLY A 424 24.85 -14.31 -10.78
C GLY A 424 24.65 -13.76 -12.18
N LEU A 425 25.15 -14.49 -13.20
CA LEU A 425 24.89 -14.15 -14.62
C LEU A 425 23.42 -14.43 -14.95
N VAL A 426 22.76 -13.45 -15.54
CA VAL A 426 21.34 -13.52 -15.95
C VAL A 426 21.23 -13.75 -17.46
N MET A 427 22.00 -13.04 -18.25
CA MET A 427 21.98 -13.16 -19.71
C MET A 427 23.34 -12.76 -20.30
N ASP A 428 23.83 -13.53 -21.24
CA ASP A 428 25.09 -13.27 -21.97
C ASP A 428 24.88 -12.50 -23.28
N ASN A 429 25.97 -12.00 -23.84
CA ASN A 429 26.02 -11.29 -25.14
C ASN A 429 25.06 -10.10 -25.24
N VAL A 430 24.87 -9.38 -24.15
CA VAL A 430 23.99 -8.22 -24.05
C VAL A 430 24.80 -6.92 -24.12
N THR A 431 24.45 -6.05 -25.06
CA THR A 431 25.07 -4.73 -25.21
C THR A 431 24.39 -3.68 -24.32
N GLU A 432 23.06 -3.74 -24.18
CA GLU A 432 22.27 -2.85 -23.34
C GLU A 432 20.99 -3.58 -22.91
N PHE A 433 20.40 -3.17 -21.78
CA PHE A 433 19.16 -3.76 -21.29
C PHE A 433 18.29 -2.72 -20.56
N GLY A 434 17.00 -3.02 -20.46
CA GLY A 434 16.04 -2.28 -19.68
C GLY A 434 15.08 -3.24 -18.97
N LEU A 435 14.52 -2.81 -17.85
CA LEU A 435 13.51 -3.56 -17.09
C LEU A 435 12.18 -2.83 -17.16
N SER A 436 11.09 -3.58 -17.26
CA SER A 436 9.75 -3.05 -17.03
C SER A 436 9.61 -2.57 -15.57
N ARG A 437 8.71 -1.62 -15.33
CA ARG A 437 8.51 -1.03 -14.00
C ARG A 437 8.18 -2.07 -12.92
N ASP A 438 7.48 -3.13 -13.30
CA ASP A 438 7.14 -4.25 -12.41
C ASP A 438 8.27 -5.27 -12.24
N GLY A 439 9.40 -5.07 -12.93
CA GLY A 439 10.57 -5.95 -12.91
C GLY A 439 10.36 -7.33 -13.55
N ARG A 440 9.19 -7.58 -14.16
CA ARG A 440 8.83 -8.90 -14.70
C ARG A 440 9.36 -9.16 -16.09
N THR A 441 9.63 -8.10 -16.84
CA THR A 441 10.11 -8.21 -18.24
C THR A 441 11.42 -7.46 -18.42
N MET A 442 12.39 -8.12 -19.04
CA MET A 442 13.65 -7.53 -19.46
C MET A 442 13.64 -7.40 -20.98
N ALA A 443 13.98 -6.22 -21.48
CA ALA A 443 14.36 -6.01 -22.87
C ALA A 443 15.88 -5.98 -22.95
N ALA A 444 16.47 -6.81 -23.79
CA ALA A 444 17.92 -6.89 -23.97
C ALA A 444 18.29 -6.68 -25.44
N LEU A 445 19.25 -5.81 -25.69
CA LEU A 445 19.87 -5.67 -26.99
C LEU A 445 21.01 -6.67 -27.09
N ARG A 446 20.83 -7.72 -27.90
CA ARG A 446 21.74 -8.86 -27.97
C ARG A 446 22.41 -8.94 -29.34
N LYS A 447 23.69 -9.26 -29.35
CA LYS A 447 24.46 -9.58 -30.54
C LYS A 447 24.52 -11.09 -30.73
N GLU A 448 23.94 -11.62 -31.80
CA GLU A 448 23.81 -13.09 -32.00
C GLU A 448 25.12 -13.74 -32.43
N LYS A 449 25.90 -13.07 -33.25
CA LYS A 449 27.21 -13.54 -33.73
C LYS A 449 28.17 -12.36 -33.88
N PRO A 450 29.49 -12.58 -33.76
CA PRO A 450 30.47 -11.57 -34.16
C PRO A 450 30.22 -11.14 -35.61
N GLY A 451 30.06 -9.83 -35.88
CA GLY A 451 29.76 -9.29 -37.21
C GLY A 451 28.26 -9.31 -37.58
N SER A 452 27.35 -9.86 -36.78
CA SER A 452 25.90 -9.73 -36.99
C SER A 452 25.34 -8.48 -36.33
N GLY A 453 24.23 -7.98 -36.88
CA GLY A 453 23.47 -6.90 -36.27
C GLY A 453 22.91 -7.27 -34.88
N HIS A 454 22.39 -6.29 -34.15
CA HIS A 454 21.77 -6.47 -32.86
C HIS A 454 20.29 -6.85 -33.00
N SER A 455 19.77 -7.67 -32.09
CA SER A 455 18.34 -7.95 -31.96
C SER A 455 17.83 -7.57 -30.56
N ILE A 456 16.58 -7.14 -30.49
CA ILE A 456 15.91 -6.92 -29.22
C ILE A 456 15.25 -8.24 -28.78
N LEU A 457 15.63 -8.74 -27.60
CA LEU A 457 14.98 -9.87 -26.94
C LEU A 457 14.13 -9.36 -25.76
N LEU A 458 12.94 -9.93 -25.63
CA LEU A 458 12.08 -9.73 -24.46
C LEU A 458 12.08 -11.04 -23.67
N SER A 459 12.51 -11.01 -22.42
CA SER A 459 12.48 -12.16 -21.52
C SER A 459 11.59 -11.88 -20.30
N SER A 460 10.74 -12.83 -19.96
CA SER A 460 9.83 -12.74 -18.81
C SER A 460 9.70 -14.11 -18.14
N PRO A 461 10.22 -14.32 -16.93
CA PRO A 461 10.97 -13.35 -16.12
C PRO A 461 12.35 -13.03 -16.69
N PRO A 462 13.05 -11.99 -16.18
CA PRO A 462 14.43 -11.67 -16.58
C PRO A 462 15.35 -12.89 -16.53
N GLY A 463 16.05 -13.18 -17.64
CA GLY A 463 16.90 -14.37 -17.75
C GLY A 463 16.22 -15.62 -18.31
N ALA A 464 14.90 -15.63 -18.46
CA ALA A 464 14.19 -16.70 -19.18
C ALA A 464 14.54 -16.68 -20.69
N VAL A 465 14.17 -17.74 -21.39
CA VAL A 465 14.33 -17.80 -22.87
C VAL A 465 13.58 -16.64 -23.49
N GLY A 466 14.32 -15.69 -24.08
CA GLY A 466 13.75 -14.47 -24.63
C GLY A 466 13.06 -14.68 -25.96
N VAL A 467 11.99 -13.94 -26.20
CA VAL A 467 11.31 -13.86 -27.50
C VAL A 467 11.92 -12.70 -28.29
N LYS A 468 12.37 -13.00 -29.51
CA LYS A 468 12.93 -12.00 -30.41
C LYS A 468 11.83 -11.05 -30.91
N TYR A 469 12.05 -9.74 -30.80
CA TYR A 469 11.12 -8.75 -31.34
C TYR A 469 11.18 -8.72 -32.86
N HIS A 470 10.10 -8.98 -33.56
CA HIS A 470 9.99 -8.94 -35.01
C HIS A 470 8.82 -8.05 -35.47
N PRO A 471 9.01 -7.20 -36.51
CA PRO A 471 10.27 -6.91 -37.19
C PRO A 471 11.15 -6.02 -36.33
N ALA A 472 12.42 -6.37 -36.22
CA ALA A 472 13.42 -5.48 -35.61
C ALA A 472 13.79 -4.41 -36.66
N PRO A 473 13.46 -3.13 -36.46
CA PRO A 473 13.74 -2.12 -37.50
C PRO A 473 15.21 -1.76 -37.58
N TYR A 474 16.04 -2.16 -36.62
CA TYR A 474 17.45 -1.89 -36.54
C TYR A 474 18.26 -3.15 -36.36
N LEU A 475 18.79 -3.62 -37.46
CA LEU A 475 19.79 -4.68 -37.51
C LEU A 475 21.10 -4.14 -38.12
N GLY A 476 21.28 -2.80 -38.18
CA GLY A 476 22.44 -2.16 -38.78
C GLY A 476 23.69 -2.33 -37.92
N GLU A 477 24.81 -2.51 -38.59
CA GLU A 477 26.14 -2.32 -38.04
C GLU A 477 26.34 -0.84 -37.70
N GLY A 478 26.82 -0.56 -36.49
CA GLY A 478 27.33 0.77 -36.16
C GLY A 478 26.44 1.67 -35.30
N PHE A 479 26.11 1.24 -34.07
CA PHE A 479 25.78 2.20 -33.05
C PHE A 479 27.06 2.82 -32.48
N ALA A 480 27.27 4.11 -32.75
CA ALA A 480 28.50 4.81 -32.35
C ALA A 480 28.61 5.02 -30.84
N ASN A 481 27.49 4.93 -30.06
CA ASN A 481 27.46 5.08 -28.62
C ASN A 481 26.40 4.18 -27.99
N ARG A 482 26.49 3.99 -26.69
CA ARG A 482 25.63 3.08 -25.89
C ARG A 482 24.16 3.36 -26.14
N PRO A 483 23.40 2.48 -26.81
CA PRO A 483 21.97 2.62 -26.97
C PRO A 483 21.28 2.53 -25.59
N LYS A 484 20.04 3.02 -25.50
CA LYS A 484 19.21 2.92 -24.29
C LYS A 484 17.91 2.21 -24.62
N LEU A 485 17.49 1.34 -23.72
CA LEU A 485 16.22 0.64 -23.77
C LEU A 485 15.41 1.00 -22.52
N VAL A 486 14.25 1.64 -22.69
CA VAL A 486 13.44 2.12 -21.58
C VAL A 486 11.97 1.78 -21.81
N PHE A 487 11.36 1.02 -20.88
CA PHE A 487 9.94 0.71 -20.90
C PHE A 487 9.11 1.95 -20.54
N SER A 488 7.96 2.11 -21.19
CA SER A 488 6.95 3.08 -20.73
C SER A 488 6.40 2.69 -19.35
N PRO A 489 5.90 3.65 -18.55
CA PRO A 489 5.36 3.37 -17.21
C PRO A 489 4.24 2.33 -17.19
N ASP A 490 3.43 2.25 -18.26
CA ASP A 490 2.34 1.29 -18.44
C ASP A 490 2.79 -0.07 -18.99
N GLY A 491 4.09 -0.23 -19.32
CA GLY A 491 4.67 -1.44 -19.88
C GLY A 491 4.24 -1.78 -21.32
N LYS A 492 3.47 -0.91 -21.99
CA LYS A 492 2.93 -1.17 -23.34
C LYS A 492 3.84 -0.74 -24.48
N LYS A 493 4.90 -0.02 -24.17
CA LYS A 493 5.85 0.50 -25.15
C LYS A 493 7.27 0.33 -24.63
N LEU A 494 8.19 0.16 -25.56
CA LEU A 494 9.63 0.21 -25.34
C LEU A 494 10.21 1.35 -26.16
N MET A 495 10.95 2.24 -25.56
CA MET A 495 11.75 3.24 -26.26
C MET A 495 13.15 2.70 -26.46
N PHE A 496 13.64 2.82 -27.68
CA PHE A 496 15.02 2.60 -28.05
C PHE A 496 15.61 3.92 -28.51
N ALA A 497 16.67 4.35 -27.86
CA ALA A 497 17.42 5.54 -28.23
C ALA A 497 18.85 5.15 -28.59
N ALA A 498 19.27 5.49 -29.77
CA ALA A 498 20.60 5.15 -30.26
C ALA A 498 21.19 6.24 -31.13
N TRP A 499 22.50 6.38 -31.10
CA TRP A 499 23.27 7.19 -32.03
C TRP A 499 23.51 6.37 -33.28
N VAL A 500 22.95 6.79 -34.42
CA VAL A 500 22.97 6.03 -35.66
C VAL A 500 23.89 6.73 -36.66
N GLY A 501 24.86 5.98 -37.21
CA GLY A 501 25.76 6.46 -38.26
C GLY A 501 27.03 7.14 -37.76
N GLU A 502 27.80 7.72 -38.72
CA GLU A 502 28.98 8.52 -38.42
C GLU A 502 28.60 9.80 -37.65
N ALA A 503 29.54 10.40 -36.93
CA ALA A 503 29.39 11.42 -35.90
C ALA A 503 28.39 12.59 -36.13
N ASP A 504 27.87 12.76 -37.35
CA ASP A 504 27.07 13.93 -37.75
C ASP A 504 25.56 13.67 -37.90
N ARG A 505 25.06 12.44 -37.74
CA ARG A 505 23.62 12.15 -37.96
C ARG A 505 22.71 12.28 -36.74
N GLY A 506 23.28 12.43 -35.56
CA GLY A 506 22.49 12.65 -34.36
C GLY A 506 21.87 11.40 -33.75
N MET A 507 21.07 11.60 -32.71
CA MET A 507 20.44 10.53 -31.95
C MET A 507 19.05 10.24 -32.51
N GLU A 508 18.71 8.97 -32.69
CA GLU A 508 17.38 8.53 -33.11
C GLU A 508 16.63 7.90 -31.97
N PHE A 509 15.35 8.18 -31.90
CA PHE A 509 14.42 7.66 -30.91
C PHE A 509 13.33 6.85 -31.60
N TRP A 510 13.15 5.62 -31.17
CA TRP A 510 12.15 4.71 -31.70
C TRP A 510 11.26 4.15 -30.62
N GLU A 511 9.97 4.17 -30.89
CA GLU A 511 8.93 3.58 -30.04
C GLU A 511 8.48 2.23 -30.63
N PHE A 512 8.55 1.20 -29.80
CA PHE A 512 8.15 -0.17 -30.11
C PHE A 512 6.91 -0.52 -29.31
N PRO A 513 5.77 -0.87 -29.94
CA PRO A 513 4.60 -1.35 -29.22
C PRO A 513 4.83 -2.73 -28.61
N LEU A 514 4.28 -2.98 -27.40
CA LEU A 514 4.36 -4.24 -26.70
C LEU A 514 2.92 -4.76 -26.41
N PRO A 515 2.64 -6.06 -26.51
CA PRO A 515 3.56 -7.14 -26.95
C PRO A 515 3.93 -7.03 -28.43
N PRO A 516 4.96 -7.78 -28.88
CA PRO A 516 5.32 -7.85 -30.31
C PRO A 516 4.11 -8.19 -31.18
N GLY A 517 3.92 -7.43 -32.27
CA GLY A 517 2.74 -7.58 -33.15
C GLY A 517 1.60 -6.60 -32.89
N GLY A 518 1.64 -5.81 -31.80
CA GLY A 518 0.64 -4.78 -31.47
C GLY A 518 0.70 -3.52 -32.34
N GLY A 519 1.57 -3.47 -33.35
CA GLY A 519 1.73 -2.35 -34.26
C GLY A 519 3.13 -2.30 -34.89
N LYS A 520 3.35 -1.31 -35.76
CA LYS A 520 4.67 -1.09 -36.35
C LYS A 520 5.49 -0.14 -35.47
N PRO A 521 6.81 -0.40 -35.32
CA PRO A 521 7.72 0.57 -34.70
C PRO A 521 7.66 1.92 -35.42
N ARG A 522 7.76 3.00 -34.66
CA ARG A 522 7.74 4.36 -35.22
C ARG A 522 8.90 5.20 -34.67
N GLN A 523 9.50 5.97 -35.52
CA GLN A 523 10.48 6.98 -35.12
C GLN A 523 9.74 8.15 -34.47
N VAL A 524 10.15 8.52 -33.26
CA VAL A 524 9.62 9.65 -32.49
C VAL A 524 10.69 10.72 -32.30
N LEU A 525 10.31 11.93 -31.91
CA LEU A 525 11.24 13.04 -31.66
C LEU A 525 12.16 13.37 -32.82
N LYS A 526 11.69 13.26 -34.07
CA LYS A 526 12.46 13.50 -35.30
C LYS A 526 13.07 14.90 -35.41
N SER A 527 12.52 15.87 -34.71
CA SER A 527 12.97 17.28 -34.70
C SER A 527 13.94 17.59 -33.54
N LEU A 528 14.29 16.59 -32.73
CA LEU A 528 15.20 16.80 -31.60
C LEU A 528 16.65 16.63 -32.07
N GLU A 529 17.33 17.74 -32.35
CA GLU A 529 18.75 17.74 -32.63
C GLU A 529 19.55 17.73 -31.33
N LEU A 530 20.17 16.60 -31.00
CA LEU A 530 21.08 16.48 -29.86
C LEU A 530 22.52 16.50 -30.39
N ARG A 531 23.29 17.47 -29.92
CA ARG A 531 24.72 17.62 -30.28
C ARG A 531 25.66 16.79 -29.41
N PHE A 532 25.14 16.23 -28.32
CA PHE A 532 25.91 15.45 -27.35
C PHE A 532 25.21 14.12 -27.04
N PRO A 533 25.96 13.03 -26.81
CA PRO A 533 25.38 11.74 -26.44
C PRO A 533 24.64 11.87 -25.11
N MET A 534 23.38 11.44 -25.08
CA MET A 534 22.58 11.39 -23.84
C MET A 534 23.09 10.28 -22.93
N ARG A 535 23.24 10.61 -21.65
CA ARG A 535 23.60 9.64 -20.61
C ARG A 535 22.40 8.89 -20.04
N GLY A 536 21.20 9.44 -20.19
CA GLY A 536 19.96 8.83 -19.71
C GLY A 536 18.75 9.25 -20.53
N VAL A 537 17.76 8.36 -20.59
CA VAL A 537 16.41 8.60 -21.16
C VAL A 537 15.43 8.03 -20.16
N SER A 538 14.36 8.77 -19.86
CA SER A 538 13.25 8.28 -19.05
C SER A 538 11.92 8.77 -19.60
N TRP A 539 10.84 8.04 -19.30
CA TRP A 539 9.49 8.49 -19.56
C TRP A 539 9.04 9.40 -18.43
N MET A 540 8.37 10.49 -18.80
CA MET A 540 7.65 11.29 -17.82
C MET A 540 6.29 10.63 -17.57
N PRO A 541 5.78 10.62 -16.34
CA PRO A 541 4.38 10.29 -16.09
C PRO A 541 3.49 11.33 -16.79
N ASP A 542 2.44 10.86 -17.46
CA ASP A 542 1.42 11.73 -18.08
C ASP A 542 0.64 12.47 -17.00
#